data_8303c0b7c5de6c0408a4a08e2e4a7cd1
#
_entry.id   8303c0b7c5de6c0408a4a08e2e4a7cd1
#
_cell.length_a   1.000
_cell.length_b   1.000
_cell.length_c   1.000
_cell.angle_alpha   90.00
_cell.angle_beta   90.00
_cell.angle_gamma   90.00
#
_symmetry.space_group_name_H-M   'P 1'
#
loop_
_entity.id
_entity.type
_entity.pdbx_description
1 polymer ?
#
loop_
_entity_poly.entity_id
_entity_poly.type
_entity_poly.pdbx_seq_one_letter_code
_entity_poly.pdbx_strand_id
1 'polypeptide(L)'
;VFGVQRLTGSGSTEVINLTDTVTLLITTGSSQQFSLADGVEGQIKIISMVTDGGTGVVTPANFVNGTNITFDDVEDTVTLLYQSTGWVALARQNATSG
;
A
#
# COMPACT_ATOMS: atom_id res chain seq x y z
N VAL A 1 -1.59 1.67 -20.51
CA VAL A 1 -0.53 1.68 -19.49
C VAL A 1 -1.12 2.20 -18.16
N PHE A 2 -0.66 1.65 -17.06
CA PHE A 2 -1.11 2.08 -15.73
C PHE A 2 -0.30 3.28 -15.26
N GLY A 3 -0.95 4.21 -14.53
CA GLY A 3 -0.23 5.27 -13.86
C GLY A 3 0.57 4.71 -12.68
N VAL A 4 1.71 5.32 -12.40
CA VAL A 4 2.62 4.91 -11.34
C VAL A 4 2.94 6.09 -10.43
N GLN A 5 2.70 5.92 -9.14
CA GLN A 5 3.13 6.84 -8.11
C GLN A 5 4.39 6.29 -7.45
N ARG A 6 5.44 7.11 -7.35
CA ARG A 6 6.60 6.79 -6.49
C ARG A 6 6.43 7.61 -5.22
N LEU A 7 6.36 6.93 -4.08
CA LEU A 7 6.04 7.56 -2.80
C LEU A 7 7.13 7.27 -1.80
N THR A 8 7.80 8.34 -1.36
CA THR A 8 8.90 8.23 -0.38
C THR A 8 8.35 8.45 1.03
N GLY A 9 8.66 7.52 1.92
CA GLY A 9 8.28 7.64 3.32
C GLY A 9 9.04 8.76 4.02
N SER A 10 8.49 9.21 5.13
CA SER A 10 9.07 10.30 5.92
C SER A 10 8.72 10.09 7.39
N GLY A 11 9.00 11.07 8.24
CA GLY A 11 8.59 11.04 9.64
C GLY A 11 7.09 11.26 9.85
N SER A 12 6.35 11.56 8.78
CA SER A 12 4.89 11.75 8.81
C SER A 12 4.24 10.70 7.95
N THR A 13 2.91 10.54 8.10
CA THR A 13 2.15 9.63 7.23
C THR A 13 2.07 10.22 5.82
N GLU A 14 2.50 9.45 4.83
CA GLU A 14 2.41 9.83 3.42
C GLU A 14 1.15 9.22 2.82
N VAL A 15 0.55 9.90 1.85
CA VAL A 15 -0.74 9.50 1.28
C VAL A 15 -0.54 8.81 -0.06
N ILE A 16 -1.04 7.58 -0.15
CA ILE A 16 -1.10 6.85 -1.42
C ILE A 16 -2.27 7.43 -2.22
N ASN A 17 -2.01 7.86 -3.46
CA ASN A 17 -3.07 8.46 -4.27
C ASN A 17 -4.03 7.41 -4.81
N LEU A 18 -5.19 7.85 -5.26
CA LEU A 18 -6.21 6.99 -5.84
C LEU A 18 -6.27 7.10 -7.37
N THR A 19 -5.41 7.92 -7.95
CA THR A 19 -5.42 8.19 -9.39
C THR A 19 -4.51 7.25 -10.17
N ASP A 20 -3.42 6.76 -9.55
CA ASP A 20 -2.52 5.80 -10.18
C ASP A 20 -2.87 4.39 -9.74
N THR A 21 -2.79 3.44 -10.65
CA THR A 21 -3.06 2.03 -10.32
C THR A 21 -1.96 1.43 -9.46
N VAL A 22 -0.72 1.87 -9.68
CA VAL A 22 0.46 1.31 -9.01
C VAL A 22 1.10 2.38 -8.14
N THR A 23 1.43 2.02 -6.89
CA THR A 23 2.26 2.84 -6.01
C THR A 23 3.52 2.05 -5.66
N LEU A 24 4.67 2.66 -5.90
CA LEU A 24 5.97 2.09 -5.56
C LEU A 24 6.47 2.78 -4.30
N LEU A 25 6.61 2.02 -3.22
CA LEU A 25 7.02 2.55 -1.91
C LEU A 25 8.54 2.61 -1.81
N ILE A 26 9.03 3.73 -1.32
CA ILE A 26 10.45 3.95 -1.03
C ILE A 26 10.53 4.33 0.45
N THR A 27 11.12 3.46 1.27
CA THR A 27 11.28 3.78 2.69
C THR A 27 12.71 4.24 2.96
N THR A 28 12.83 5.18 3.90
CA THR A 28 14.11 5.81 4.26
C THR A 28 14.45 5.63 5.74
N GLY A 29 13.57 5.02 6.50
CA GLY A 29 13.75 4.75 7.92
C GLY A 29 12.73 3.74 8.39
N SER A 30 12.86 3.26 9.62
CA SER A 30 12.00 2.22 10.14
C SER A 30 10.60 2.73 10.47
N SER A 31 9.61 1.87 10.27
CA SER A 31 8.21 2.09 10.66
C SER A 31 7.58 3.32 10.03
N GLN A 32 7.87 3.55 8.77
CA GLN A 32 7.24 4.67 8.05
C GLN A 32 5.81 4.32 7.65
N GLN A 33 4.92 5.29 7.79
CA GLN A 33 3.48 5.08 7.66
C GLN A 33 2.95 5.64 6.34
N PHE A 34 2.02 4.90 5.75
CA PHE A 34 1.34 5.30 4.52
C PHE A 34 -0.15 5.10 4.69
N SER A 35 -0.95 6.00 4.16
CA SER A 35 -2.42 5.89 4.22
C SER A 35 -3.00 5.66 2.84
N LEU A 36 -4.15 5.00 2.80
CA LEU A 36 -4.90 4.76 1.56
C LEU A 36 -6.37 5.00 1.89
N ALA A 37 -6.96 6.01 1.28
CA ALA A 37 -8.37 6.32 1.46
C ALA A 37 -9.25 5.27 0.77
N ASP A 38 -10.55 5.32 1.05
CA ASP A 38 -11.51 4.47 0.35
C ASP A 38 -11.49 4.77 -1.14
N GLY A 39 -11.61 3.71 -1.93
CA GLY A 39 -11.70 3.84 -3.38
C GLY A 39 -13.15 3.81 -3.85
N VAL A 40 -13.33 3.44 -5.11
CA VAL A 40 -14.65 3.19 -5.67
C VAL A 40 -14.77 1.70 -5.97
N GLU A 41 -15.99 1.19 -5.95
CA GLU A 41 -16.25 -0.22 -6.17
C GLU A 41 -15.63 -0.69 -7.49
N GLY A 42 -14.84 -1.77 -7.43
CA GLY A 42 -14.15 -2.33 -8.58
C GLY A 42 -12.75 -1.77 -8.80
N GLN A 43 -12.32 -0.79 -8.01
CA GLN A 43 -10.99 -0.18 -8.18
C GLN A 43 -9.89 -1.16 -7.76
N ILE A 44 -8.84 -1.23 -8.58
CA ILE A 44 -7.64 -2.04 -8.31
C ILE A 44 -6.50 -1.11 -7.92
N LYS A 45 -5.75 -1.51 -6.88
CA LYS A 45 -4.56 -0.80 -6.45
C LYS A 45 -3.45 -1.81 -6.18
N ILE A 46 -2.30 -1.59 -6.79
CA ILE A 46 -1.13 -2.45 -6.60
C ILE A 46 -0.07 -1.63 -5.88
N ILE A 47 0.44 -2.14 -4.76
CA ILE A 47 1.44 -1.45 -3.95
C ILE A 47 2.64 -2.37 -3.81
N SER A 48 3.81 -1.88 -4.16
CA SER A 48 5.05 -2.67 -4.13
C SER A 48 6.18 -1.84 -3.55
N MET A 49 7.00 -2.46 -2.71
CA MET A 49 8.18 -1.81 -2.15
C MET A 49 9.35 -1.94 -3.13
N VAL A 50 9.93 -0.81 -3.54
CA VAL A 50 11.06 -0.79 -4.48
C VAL A 50 12.36 -0.39 -3.82
N THR A 51 12.32 0.29 -2.67
CA THR A 51 13.51 0.65 -1.90
C THR A 51 13.23 0.38 -0.43
N ASP A 52 14.07 -0.44 0.19
CA ASP A 52 13.90 -0.84 1.58
C ASP A 52 14.94 -0.11 2.45
N GLY A 53 14.53 1.03 3.00
CA GLY A 53 15.29 1.74 4.03
C GLY A 53 14.77 1.44 5.43
N GLY A 54 13.77 0.56 5.54
CA GLY A 54 13.14 0.16 6.78
C GLY A 54 11.71 -0.31 6.50
N THR A 55 11.01 -0.69 7.52
CA THR A 55 9.64 -1.22 7.39
C THR A 55 8.68 -0.12 6.94
N GLY A 56 7.84 -0.42 5.96
CA GLY A 56 6.74 0.42 5.54
C GLY A 56 5.42 -0.20 5.95
N VAL A 57 4.50 0.61 6.47
CA VAL A 57 3.18 0.15 6.93
C VAL A 57 2.11 0.94 6.21
N VAL A 58 1.28 0.24 5.45
CA VAL A 58 0.14 0.85 4.75
C VAL A 58 -1.12 0.56 5.55
N THR A 59 -1.87 1.61 5.90
CA THR A 59 -3.12 1.48 6.64
C THR A 59 -4.27 1.98 5.75
N PRO A 60 -4.98 1.07 5.07
CA PRO A 60 -6.18 1.47 4.33
C PRO A 60 -7.28 1.93 5.28
N ALA A 61 -8.09 2.89 4.84
CA ALA A 61 -9.17 3.43 5.65
C ALA A 61 -10.15 2.34 6.08
N ASN A 62 -10.46 1.41 5.17
CA ASN A 62 -11.28 0.24 5.47
C ASN A 62 -10.61 -0.97 4.82
N PHE A 63 -9.93 -1.76 5.63
CA PHE A 63 -9.22 -2.94 5.15
C PHE A 63 -9.93 -4.20 5.67
N VAL A 64 -10.49 -4.98 4.75
CA VAL A 64 -11.32 -6.14 5.10
C VAL A 64 -10.48 -7.25 5.74
N ASN A 65 -9.23 -7.39 5.32
CA ASN A 65 -8.37 -8.51 5.75
C ASN A 65 -7.50 -8.18 6.97
N GLY A 66 -7.79 -7.08 7.67
CA GLY A 66 -7.02 -6.70 8.85
C GLY A 66 -7.03 -5.20 9.07
N THR A 67 -5.98 -4.68 9.69
CA THR A 67 -5.84 -3.25 9.97
C THR A 67 -4.84 -2.59 9.02
N ASN A 68 -3.71 -3.25 8.77
CA ASN A 68 -2.66 -2.68 7.95
C ASN A 68 -1.90 -3.77 7.18
N ILE A 69 -1.02 -3.32 6.30
CA ILE A 69 -0.19 -4.19 5.48
C ILE A 69 1.26 -3.76 5.69
N THR A 70 2.12 -4.70 6.05
CA THR A 70 3.52 -4.43 6.35
C THR A 70 4.41 -4.89 5.19
N PHE A 71 5.32 -4.00 4.78
CA PHE A 71 6.30 -4.23 3.72
C PHE A 71 7.69 -4.18 4.35
N ASP A 72 8.42 -5.28 4.29
CA ASP A 72 9.73 -5.42 4.95
C ASP A 72 10.90 -5.47 3.98
N ASP A 73 10.67 -5.91 2.76
CA ASP A 73 11.74 -6.16 1.79
C ASP A 73 11.36 -5.61 0.42
N VAL A 74 12.38 -5.34 -0.39
CA VAL A 74 12.18 -5.00 -1.79
C VAL A 74 11.37 -6.11 -2.46
N GLU A 75 10.41 -5.70 -3.28
CA GLU A 75 9.49 -6.56 -4.04
C GLU A 75 8.34 -7.14 -3.24
N ASP A 76 8.24 -6.84 -1.94
CA ASP A 76 7.00 -7.11 -1.22
C ASP A 76 5.87 -6.35 -1.91
N THR A 77 4.77 -7.04 -2.22
CA THR A 77 3.71 -6.48 -3.07
C THR A 77 2.35 -6.95 -2.59
N VAL A 78 1.35 -6.08 -2.71
CA VAL A 78 -0.04 -6.44 -2.49
C VAL A 78 -0.90 -5.91 -3.62
N THR A 79 -1.87 -6.71 -4.05
CA THR A 79 -2.90 -6.30 -5.00
C THR A 79 -4.21 -6.17 -4.24
N LEU A 80 -4.82 -4.99 -4.29
CA LEU A 80 -6.03 -4.67 -3.56
C LEU A 80 -7.18 -4.40 -4.53
N LEU A 81 -8.37 -4.90 -4.18
CA LEU A 81 -9.61 -4.59 -4.87
C LEU A 81 -10.53 -3.88 -3.90
N TYR A 82 -11.06 -2.71 -4.28
CA TYR A 82 -12.07 -2.03 -3.47
C TYR A 82 -13.44 -2.61 -3.75
N GLN A 83 -14.05 -3.15 -2.71
CA GLN A 83 -15.45 -3.57 -2.73
C GLN A 83 -16.27 -2.51 -1.98
N SER A 84 -17.57 -2.67 -1.92
CA SER A 84 -18.43 -1.69 -1.27
C SER A 84 -18.13 -1.51 0.22
N THR A 85 -17.48 -2.48 0.85
CA THR A 85 -17.18 -2.46 2.29
C THR A 85 -15.73 -2.11 2.62
N GLY A 86 -14.85 -2.07 1.62
CA GLY A 86 -13.45 -1.73 1.87
C GLY A 86 -12.50 -2.41 0.89
N TRP A 87 -11.21 -2.26 1.17
CA TRP A 87 -10.15 -2.87 0.37
C TRP A 87 -9.95 -4.32 0.75
N VAL A 88 -9.92 -5.20 -0.26
CA VAL A 88 -9.69 -6.64 -0.08
C VAL A 88 -8.35 -6.98 -0.71
N ALA A 89 -7.50 -7.70 0.01
CA ALA A 89 -6.23 -8.17 -0.53
C ALA A 89 -6.48 -9.40 -1.40
N LEU A 90 -6.34 -9.25 -2.71
CA LEU A 90 -6.50 -10.35 -3.66
C LEU A 90 -5.28 -11.26 -3.67
N ALA A 91 -4.08 -10.67 -3.55
CA ALA A 91 -2.83 -11.41 -3.60
C ALA A 91 -1.77 -10.64 -2.84
N ARG A 92 -0.82 -11.36 -2.25
CA ARG A 92 0.33 -10.79 -1.57
C ARG A 92 1.57 -11.56 -1.95
N GLN A 93 2.68 -10.83 -2.15
CA GLN A 93 4.01 -11.40 -2.35
C GLN A 93 4.83 -10.93 -1.15
N ASN A 94 4.97 -11.76 -0.14
CA ASN A 94 5.73 -11.53 1.11
C ASN A 94 5.24 -10.38 1.98
N ALA A 95 4.37 -9.50 1.53
CA ALA A 95 3.75 -8.49 2.38
C ALA A 95 2.79 -9.18 3.35
N THR A 96 2.73 -8.71 4.59
CA THR A 96 1.91 -9.34 5.63
C THR A 96 0.82 -8.39 6.08
N SER A 97 -0.39 -8.93 6.35
CA SER A 97 -1.50 -8.14 6.89
C SER A 97 -1.72 -8.48 8.36
N GLY A 98 -2.05 -7.47 9.11
CA GLY A 98 -2.26 -7.63 10.54
C GLY A 98 -3.40 -6.83 11.11
#